data_36a9d9b209c86651da04adc246e1862f
#
_entry.id   36a9d9b209c86651da04adc246e1862f
#
_cell.length_a   1.000
_cell.length_b   1.000
_cell.length_c   1.000
_cell.angle_alpha   90.00
_cell.angle_beta   90.00
_cell.angle_gamma   90.00
#
_symmetry.space_group_name_H-M   'P 1'
#
loop_
_entity.id
_entity.type
_entity.pdbx_description
1 polymer ?
#
loop_
_entity_poly.entity_id
_entity_poly.type
_entity_poly.pdbx_seq_one_letter_code
_entity_poly.pdbx_strand_id
1 'polypeptide(L)'
;MRSLFIYLKNYKKETILAPLFKMLEASFELLVPLVMAAVIDKGIAQKDSPYIIRMCLVLIVLGIVGLICSLTAQYFSAKAAAGFGTGLRHALFEHIQHFGFSEMDEIGSSTLVTRMTSDVNQAQAGVNLVLRLFLRSPFIVFGAMAMSFMVDVKAAMVFVVVIPLLSVVVFGIM
;
A
#
# COMPACT_ATOMS: atom_id res chain seq x y z
N MET A 1 12.02 14.20 10.73
CA MET A 1 11.40 12.92 10.34
C MET A 1 12.03 11.69 11.02
N ARG A 2 13.33 11.65 11.27
CA ARG A 2 13.99 10.51 11.96
C ARG A 2 13.44 10.21 13.36
N SER A 3 13.00 11.21 14.10
CA SER A 3 12.42 11.08 15.45
C SER A 3 11.04 10.43 15.47
N LEU A 4 10.25 10.54 14.41
CA LEU A 4 8.91 9.95 14.35
C LEU A 4 8.95 8.42 14.20
N PHE A 5 9.99 7.87 13.56
CA PHE A 5 10.17 6.42 13.43
C PHE A 5 10.44 5.69 14.76
N ILE A 6 10.77 6.43 15.82
CA ILE A 6 10.96 5.86 17.16
C ILE A 6 9.65 5.24 17.66
N TYR A 7 8.51 5.86 17.38
CA TYR A 7 7.19 5.37 17.80
C TYR A 7 6.74 4.12 17.06
N LEU A 8 7.32 3.83 15.89
CA LEU A 8 7.12 2.56 15.15
C LEU A 8 8.00 1.41 15.66
N LYS A 9 9.00 1.71 16.51
CA LYS A 9 9.95 0.72 17.00
C LYS A 9 9.29 -0.42 17.77
N ASN A 10 8.18 -0.16 18.46
CA ASN A 10 7.42 -1.15 19.19
C ASN A 10 6.54 -2.03 18.30
N TYR A 11 6.29 -1.59 17.05
CA TYR A 11 5.44 -2.26 16.04
C TYR A 11 6.24 -2.70 14.81
N LYS A 12 7.52 -3.09 15.01
CA LYS A 12 8.42 -3.49 13.89
C LYS A 12 7.87 -4.65 13.08
N LYS A 13 7.27 -5.64 13.74
CA LYS A 13 6.70 -6.82 13.08
C LYS A 13 5.56 -6.41 12.16
N GLU A 14 4.65 -5.62 12.65
CA GLU A 14 3.50 -5.10 11.90
C GLU A 14 3.95 -4.20 10.75
N THR A 15 4.94 -3.35 10.98
CA THR A 15 5.51 -2.45 9.97
C THR A 15 6.18 -3.18 8.81
N ILE A 16 6.73 -4.38 9.04
CA ILE A 16 7.35 -5.21 8.00
C ILE A 16 6.33 -6.14 7.36
N LEU A 17 5.43 -6.75 8.15
CA LEU A 17 4.44 -7.70 7.66
C LEU A 17 3.39 -7.02 6.76
N ALA A 18 2.97 -5.80 7.07
CA ALA A 18 1.98 -5.09 6.26
C ALA A 18 2.41 -4.90 4.80
N PRO A 19 3.59 -4.31 4.48
CA PRO A 19 4.06 -4.21 3.11
C PRO A 19 4.33 -5.57 2.46
N LEU A 20 4.82 -6.56 3.22
CA LEU A 20 5.12 -7.90 2.70
C LEU A 20 3.84 -8.60 2.20
N PHE A 21 2.77 -8.61 2.99
CA PHE A 21 1.49 -9.16 2.55
C PHE A 21 0.88 -8.35 1.41
N LYS A 22 1.13 -7.04 1.35
CA LYS A 22 0.68 -6.18 0.25
C LYS A 22 1.42 -6.46 -1.06
N MET A 23 2.70 -6.78 -0.99
CA MET A 23 3.47 -7.25 -2.15
C MET A 23 3.02 -8.64 -2.61
N LEU A 24 2.71 -9.53 -1.67
CA LEU A 24 2.19 -10.87 -1.98
C LEU A 24 0.84 -10.80 -2.71
N GLU A 25 -0.09 -9.96 -2.22
CA GLU A 25 -1.36 -9.65 -2.90
C GLU A 25 -1.11 -9.14 -4.32
N ALA A 26 -0.22 -8.15 -4.48
CA ALA A 26 0.12 -7.61 -5.79
C ALA A 26 0.71 -8.66 -6.74
N SER A 27 1.48 -9.62 -6.22
CA SER A 27 2.00 -10.75 -7.03
C SER A 27 0.86 -11.61 -7.56
N PHE A 28 -0.17 -11.90 -6.76
CA PHE A 28 -1.34 -12.65 -7.22
C PHE A 28 -2.17 -11.85 -8.24
N GLU A 29 -2.34 -10.54 -8.05
CA GLU A 29 -3.00 -9.66 -9.02
C GLU A 29 -2.31 -9.69 -10.39
N LEU A 30 -0.96 -9.72 -10.42
CA LEU A 30 -0.18 -9.80 -11.65
C LEU A 30 -0.31 -11.15 -12.37
N LEU A 31 -0.63 -12.24 -11.67
CA LEU A 31 -0.84 -13.54 -12.28
C LEU A 31 -2.20 -13.67 -12.99
N VAL A 32 -3.20 -12.88 -12.59
CA VAL A 32 -4.56 -12.95 -13.17
C VAL A 32 -4.58 -12.77 -14.69
N PRO A 33 -3.92 -11.74 -15.28
CA PRO A 33 -3.88 -11.58 -16.72
C PRO A 33 -3.24 -12.77 -17.47
N LEU A 34 -2.22 -13.41 -16.89
CA LEU A 34 -1.58 -14.59 -17.50
C LEU A 34 -2.52 -15.79 -17.54
N VAL A 35 -3.26 -16.03 -16.45
CA VAL A 35 -4.25 -17.11 -16.39
C VAL A 35 -5.38 -16.83 -17.38
N MET A 36 -5.82 -15.56 -17.50
CA MET A 36 -6.83 -15.15 -18.48
C MET A 36 -6.35 -15.35 -19.92
N ALA A 37 -5.10 -15.00 -20.23
CA ALA A 37 -4.52 -15.28 -21.56
C ALA A 37 -4.53 -16.79 -21.85
N ALA A 38 -4.15 -17.63 -20.89
CA ALA A 38 -4.18 -19.08 -21.04
C ALA A 38 -5.60 -19.64 -21.26
N VAL A 39 -6.62 -19.03 -20.63
CA VAL A 39 -8.04 -19.38 -20.84
C VAL A 39 -8.44 -19.08 -22.28
N ILE A 40 -8.03 -17.91 -22.81
CA ILE A 40 -8.39 -17.50 -24.18
C ILE A 40 -7.66 -18.35 -25.21
N ASP A 41 -6.33 -18.46 -25.09
CA ASP A 41 -5.48 -19.08 -26.12
C ASP A 41 -5.64 -20.60 -26.18
N LYS A 42 -5.80 -21.26 -25.04
CA LYS A 42 -5.89 -22.72 -24.97
C LYS A 42 -7.32 -23.21 -24.73
N GLY A 43 -8.06 -22.56 -23.84
CA GLY A 43 -9.40 -22.98 -23.48
C GLY A 43 -10.41 -22.70 -24.59
N ILE A 44 -10.54 -21.42 -24.96
CA ILE A 44 -11.55 -20.97 -25.92
C ILE A 44 -11.15 -21.35 -27.35
N ALA A 45 -9.91 -21.13 -27.74
CA ALA A 45 -9.41 -21.42 -29.09
C ALA A 45 -9.50 -22.93 -29.42
N GLN A 46 -9.27 -23.81 -28.44
CA GLN A 46 -9.34 -25.26 -28.62
C GLN A 46 -10.71 -25.88 -28.22
N LYS A 47 -11.66 -25.03 -27.76
CA LYS A 47 -12.99 -25.45 -27.27
C LYS A 47 -12.91 -26.51 -26.15
N ASP A 48 -11.86 -26.46 -25.32
CA ASP A 48 -11.65 -27.40 -24.21
C ASP A 48 -12.36 -26.89 -22.95
N SER A 49 -13.62 -27.25 -22.79
CA SER A 49 -14.43 -26.89 -21.63
C SER A 49 -13.85 -27.36 -20.28
N PRO A 50 -13.32 -28.58 -20.12
CA PRO A 50 -12.64 -28.99 -18.89
C PRO A 50 -11.44 -28.10 -18.50
N TYR A 51 -10.65 -27.66 -19.49
CA TYR A 51 -9.53 -26.74 -19.26
C TYR A 51 -10.01 -25.37 -18.76
N ILE A 52 -11.06 -24.81 -19.39
CA ILE A 52 -11.66 -23.54 -18.98
C ILE A 52 -12.12 -23.61 -17.52
N ILE A 53 -12.87 -24.64 -17.13
CA ILE A 53 -13.37 -24.82 -15.76
C ILE A 53 -12.20 -24.88 -14.76
N ARG A 54 -11.15 -25.61 -15.09
CA ARG A 54 -9.96 -25.74 -14.23
C ARG A 54 -9.25 -24.40 -14.04
N MET A 55 -9.10 -23.62 -15.11
CA MET A 55 -8.47 -22.28 -15.04
C MET A 55 -9.35 -21.26 -14.31
N CYS A 56 -10.68 -21.32 -14.47
CA CYS A 56 -11.61 -20.52 -13.67
C CYS A 56 -11.50 -20.83 -12.18
N LEU A 57 -11.33 -22.12 -11.82
CA LEU A 57 -11.09 -22.52 -10.43
C LEU A 57 -9.78 -21.93 -9.88
N VAL A 58 -8.72 -21.93 -10.69
CA VAL A 58 -7.44 -21.25 -10.34
C VAL A 58 -7.66 -19.77 -10.08
N LEU A 59 -8.41 -19.06 -10.92
CA LEU A 59 -8.73 -17.64 -10.72
C LEU A 59 -9.49 -17.41 -9.41
N ILE A 60 -10.45 -18.25 -9.07
CA ILE A 60 -11.18 -18.17 -7.80
C ILE A 60 -10.22 -18.33 -6.62
N VAL A 61 -9.34 -19.34 -6.67
CA VAL A 61 -8.35 -19.57 -5.60
C VAL A 61 -7.40 -18.39 -5.46
N LEU A 62 -6.87 -17.85 -6.57
CA LEU A 62 -6.04 -16.65 -6.56
C LEU A 62 -6.77 -15.45 -5.96
N GLY A 63 -8.05 -15.26 -6.28
CA GLY A 63 -8.88 -14.20 -5.71
C GLY A 63 -9.07 -14.36 -4.19
N ILE A 64 -9.36 -15.58 -3.71
CA ILE A 64 -9.52 -15.86 -2.28
C ILE A 64 -8.21 -15.63 -1.52
N VAL A 65 -7.09 -16.14 -2.03
CA VAL A 65 -5.78 -15.96 -1.40
C VAL A 65 -5.38 -14.49 -1.41
N GLY A 66 -5.60 -13.78 -2.52
CA GLY A 66 -5.37 -12.34 -2.62
C GLY A 66 -6.20 -11.56 -1.60
N LEU A 67 -7.48 -11.91 -1.43
CA LEU A 67 -8.35 -11.28 -0.43
C LEU A 67 -7.82 -11.49 1.00
N ILE A 68 -7.41 -12.71 1.36
CA ILE A 68 -6.84 -13.02 2.67
C ILE A 68 -5.57 -12.19 2.91
N CYS A 69 -4.67 -12.11 1.92
CA CYS A 69 -3.46 -11.30 1.99
C CYS A 69 -3.79 -9.81 2.16
N SER A 70 -4.80 -9.30 1.43
CA SER A 70 -5.25 -7.92 1.51
C SER A 70 -5.77 -7.57 2.90
N LEU A 71 -6.67 -8.39 3.45
CA LEU A 71 -7.23 -8.20 4.80
C LEU A 71 -6.13 -8.24 5.86
N THR A 72 -5.21 -9.18 5.75
CA THR A 72 -4.07 -9.32 6.68
C THR A 72 -3.16 -8.10 6.60
N ALA A 73 -2.82 -7.62 5.41
CA ALA A 73 -2.02 -6.43 5.20
C ALA A 73 -2.70 -5.18 5.78
N GLN A 74 -4.00 -5.02 5.59
CA GLN A 74 -4.78 -3.93 6.16
C GLN A 74 -4.79 -3.95 7.69
N TYR A 75 -4.99 -5.12 8.28
CA TYR A 75 -4.97 -5.28 9.74
C TYR A 75 -3.64 -4.86 10.34
N PHE A 76 -2.51 -5.36 9.80
CA PHE A 76 -1.18 -5.01 10.31
C PHE A 76 -0.83 -3.54 10.09
N SER A 77 -1.20 -2.98 8.94
CA SER A 77 -1.00 -1.56 8.64
C SER A 77 -1.80 -0.66 9.60
N ALA A 78 -3.07 -0.98 9.82
CA ALA A 78 -3.92 -0.23 10.74
C ALA A 78 -3.42 -0.33 12.19
N LYS A 79 -2.99 -1.52 12.62
CA LYS A 79 -2.44 -1.74 13.97
C LYS A 79 -1.14 -0.95 14.19
N ALA A 80 -0.22 -0.96 13.21
CA ALA A 80 1.02 -0.18 13.27
C ALA A 80 0.74 1.33 13.31
N ALA A 81 -0.18 1.81 12.45
CA ALA A 81 -0.55 3.22 12.40
C ALA A 81 -1.27 3.69 13.69
N ALA A 82 -2.16 2.86 14.24
CA ALA A 82 -2.82 3.17 15.52
C ALA A 82 -1.82 3.23 16.68
N GLY A 83 -0.88 2.28 16.73
CA GLY A 83 0.18 2.27 17.72
C GLY A 83 1.10 3.50 17.62
N PHE A 84 1.44 3.90 16.39
CA PHE A 84 2.16 5.14 16.12
C PHE A 84 1.40 6.36 16.64
N GLY A 85 0.09 6.50 16.31
CA GLY A 85 -0.75 7.61 16.75
C GLY A 85 -0.88 7.69 18.26
N THR A 86 -1.01 6.55 18.94
CA THR A 86 -1.06 6.48 20.40
C THR A 86 0.27 6.93 21.02
N GLY A 87 1.40 6.45 20.51
CA GLY A 87 2.73 6.87 20.98
C GLY A 87 2.99 8.36 20.77
N LEU A 88 2.56 8.90 19.63
CA LEU A 88 2.71 10.32 19.32
C LEU A 88 1.84 11.20 20.23
N ARG A 89 0.58 10.79 20.49
CA ARG A 89 -0.30 11.52 21.44
C ARG A 89 0.27 11.52 22.85
N HIS A 90 0.80 10.38 23.29
CA HIS A 90 1.40 10.28 24.61
C HIS A 90 2.60 11.24 24.77
N ALA A 91 3.50 11.24 23.80
CA ALA A 91 4.66 12.12 23.82
C ALA A 91 4.28 13.61 23.71
N LEU A 92 3.29 13.95 22.90
CA LEU A 92 2.76 15.32 22.82
C LEU A 92 2.14 15.75 24.15
N PHE A 93 1.33 14.91 24.75
CA PHE A 93 0.69 15.20 26.03
C PHE A 93 1.72 15.40 27.14
N GLU A 94 2.70 14.50 27.24
CA GLU A 94 3.80 14.61 28.18
C GLU A 94 4.58 15.94 27.99
N HIS A 95 4.86 16.32 26.75
CA HIS A 95 5.54 17.56 26.43
C HIS A 95 4.71 18.79 26.84
N ILE A 96 3.40 18.79 26.56
CA ILE A 96 2.49 19.87 26.94
C ILE A 96 2.40 20.04 28.46
N GLN A 97 2.46 18.95 29.22
CA GLN A 97 2.46 19.04 30.69
C GLN A 97 3.66 19.76 31.29
N HIS A 98 4.75 19.87 30.55
CA HIS A 98 5.95 20.59 30.97
C HIS A 98 5.94 22.08 30.58
N PHE A 99 4.90 22.54 29.87
CA PHE A 99 4.77 23.95 29.50
C PHE A 99 4.45 24.82 30.72
N GLY A 100 5.10 25.98 30.79
CA GLY A 100 4.73 27.05 31.72
C GLY A 100 3.47 27.80 31.25
N PHE A 101 2.84 28.55 32.13
CA PHE A 101 1.65 29.35 31.81
C PHE A 101 1.88 30.30 30.64
N SER A 102 3.06 30.90 30.56
CA SER A 102 3.42 31.82 29.48
C SER A 102 3.49 31.13 28.11
N GLU A 103 4.03 29.91 28.06
CA GLU A 103 4.12 29.12 26.83
C GLU A 103 2.76 28.63 26.38
N MET A 104 1.88 28.27 27.33
CA MET A 104 0.50 27.87 27.03
C MET A 104 -0.33 29.05 26.49
N ASP A 105 -0.14 30.24 27.00
CA ASP A 105 -0.83 31.47 26.52
C ASP A 105 -0.32 31.87 25.13
N GLU A 106 0.98 31.72 24.86
CA GLU A 106 1.56 32.05 23.56
C GLU A 106 1.08 31.11 22.45
N ILE A 107 1.03 29.82 22.70
CA ILE A 107 0.62 28.82 21.71
C ILE A 107 -0.93 28.77 21.56
N GLY A 108 -1.63 29.01 22.64
CA GLY A 108 -3.08 28.92 22.73
C GLY A 108 -3.59 27.48 22.85
N SER A 109 -4.53 27.28 23.78
CA SER A 109 -5.09 25.97 24.08
C SER A 109 -5.84 25.33 22.89
N SER A 110 -6.49 26.14 22.04
CA SER A 110 -7.14 25.63 20.81
C SER A 110 -6.16 25.02 19.82
N THR A 111 -4.98 25.61 19.68
CA THR A 111 -3.89 25.08 18.83
C THR A 111 -3.37 23.75 19.37
N LEU A 112 -3.16 23.65 20.69
CA LEU A 112 -2.71 22.42 21.33
C LEU A 112 -3.72 21.28 21.16
N VAL A 113 -5.02 21.57 21.32
CA VAL A 113 -6.08 20.58 21.06
C VAL A 113 -6.10 20.13 19.60
N THR A 114 -5.95 21.06 18.63
CA THR A 114 -5.90 20.72 17.21
C THR A 114 -4.69 19.84 16.89
N ARG A 115 -3.52 20.13 17.45
CA ARG A 115 -2.31 19.30 17.27
C ARG A 115 -2.48 17.90 17.83
N MET A 116 -3.07 17.76 19.01
CA MET A 116 -3.31 16.46 19.65
C MET A 116 -4.37 15.61 18.94
N THR A 117 -5.31 16.24 18.25
CA THR A 117 -6.42 15.56 17.58
C THR A 117 -6.18 15.45 16.07
N SER A 118 -6.36 16.55 15.34
CA SER A 118 -6.33 16.57 13.88
C SER A 118 -4.97 16.21 13.30
N ASP A 119 -3.90 16.85 13.79
CA ASP A 119 -2.56 16.66 13.22
C ASP A 119 -2.03 15.25 13.48
N VAL A 120 -2.27 14.72 14.70
CA VAL A 120 -1.90 13.32 15.01
C VAL A 120 -2.70 12.34 14.17
N ASN A 121 -4.00 12.59 13.95
CA ASN A 121 -4.83 11.75 13.08
C ASN A 121 -4.34 11.77 11.62
N GLN A 122 -3.95 12.93 11.11
CA GLN A 122 -3.37 13.05 9.77
C GLN A 122 -2.03 12.31 9.66
N ALA A 123 -1.15 12.46 10.67
CA ALA A 123 0.12 11.73 10.71
C ALA A 123 -0.10 10.21 10.78
N GLN A 124 -1.07 9.76 11.57
CA GLN A 124 -1.47 8.34 11.66
C GLN A 124 -2.00 7.83 10.31
N ALA A 125 -2.87 8.60 9.64
CA ALA A 125 -3.40 8.27 8.32
C ALA A 125 -2.28 8.20 7.28
N GLY A 126 -1.32 9.14 7.32
CA GLY A 126 -0.13 9.15 6.46
C GLY A 126 0.72 7.90 6.62
N VAL A 127 1.00 7.48 7.86
CA VAL A 127 1.74 6.24 8.15
C VAL A 127 0.99 5.02 7.60
N ASN A 128 -0.32 4.93 7.81
CA ASN A 128 -1.13 3.83 7.26
C ASN A 128 -1.05 3.78 5.73
N LEU A 129 -1.15 4.92 5.07
CA LEU A 129 -1.08 5.05 3.62
C LEU A 129 0.29 4.64 3.07
N VAL A 130 1.37 5.09 3.72
CA VAL A 130 2.74 4.70 3.35
C VAL A 130 2.94 3.19 3.46
N LEU A 131 2.53 2.57 4.57
CA LEU A 131 2.67 1.13 4.77
C LEU A 131 1.88 0.29 3.74
N ARG A 132 0.79 0.83 3.22
CA ARG A 132 -0.07 0.13 2.25
C ARG A 132 0.33 0.34 0.80
N LEU A 133 0.76 1.55 0.42
CA LEU A 133 0.91 1.94 -0.98
C LEU A 133 2.35 2.13 -1.43
N PHE A 134 3.25 2.52 -0.53
CA PHE A 134 4.60 2.93 -0.92
C PHE A 134 5.39 1.84 -1.65
N LEU A 135 5.36 0.60 -1.15
CA LEU A 135 6.04 -0.53 -1.81
C LEU A 135 5.18 -1.19 -2.89
N ARG A 136 3.85 -1.17 -2.74
CA ARG A 136 2.94 -1.77 -3.71
C ARG A 136 3.01 -1.08 -5.06
N SER A 137 2.98 0.25 -5.10
CA SER A 137 2.90 1.02 -6.35
C SER A 137 4.08 0.75 -7.30
N PRO A 138 5.35 0.88 -6.89
CA PRO A 138 6.46 0.56 -7.78
C PRO A 138 6.50 -0.93 -8.15
N PHE A 139 6.15 -1.82 -7.22
CA PHE A 139 6.13 -3.26 -7.47
C PHE A 139 5.12 -3.64 -8.56
N ILE A 140 3.91 -3.08 -8.54
CA ILE A 140 2.90 -3.33 -9.58
C ILE A 140 3.37 -2.76 -10.93
N VAL A 141 3.93 -1.55 -10.98
CA VAL A 141 4.38 -0.94 -12.23
C VAL A 141 5.49 -1.77 -12.88
N PHE A 142 6.53 -2.11 -12.12
CA PHE A 142 7.63 -2.94 -12.65
C PHE A 142 7.18 -4.37 -12.94
N GLY A 143 6.32 -4.94 -12.11
CA GLY A 143 5.76 -6.27 -12.32
C GLY A 143 4.88 -6.35 -13.56
N ALA A 144 3.99 -5.39 -13.77
CA ALA A 144 3.14 -5.32 -14.96
C ALA A 144 3.98 -5.12 -16.23
N MET A 145 5.03 -4.29 -16.16
CA MET A 145 5.95 -4.11 -17.28
C MET A 145 6.68 -5.41 -17.61
N ALA A 146 7.23 -6.11 -16.62
CA ALA A 146 7.89 -7.40 -16.82
C ALA A 146 6.93 -8.45 -17.41
N MET A 147 5.70 -8.54 -16.91
CA MET A 147 4.68 -9.44 -17.43
C MET A 147 4.27 -9.10 -18.86
N SER A 148 4.17 -7.81 -19.21
CA SER A 148 3.87 -7.38 -20.57
C SER A 148 4.94 -7.83 -21.56
N PHE A 149 6.24 -7.80 -21.18
CA PHE A 149 7.33 -8.32 -22.01
C PHE A 149 7.24 -9.84 -22.25
N MET A 150 6.66 -10.58 -21.29
CA MET A 150 6.46 -12.02 -21.45
C MET A 150 5.29 -12.38 -22.37
N VAL A 151 4.31 -11.50 -22.50
CA VAL A 151 3.10 -11.73 -23.32
C VAL A 151 3.31 -11.22 -24.75
N ASP A 152 3.69 -9.96 -24.90
CA ASP A 152 3.96 -9.33 -26.22
C ASP A 152 4.96 -8.18 -26.08
N VAL A 153 6.11 -8.34 -26.72
CA VAL A 153 7.21 -7.35 -26.72
C VAL A 153 6.77 -6.03 -27.37
N LYS A 154 5.91 -6.07 -28.41
CA LYS A 154 5.46 -4.85 -29.08
C LYS A 154 4.53 -4.03 -28.18
N ALA A 155 3.61 -4.70 -27.47
CA ALA A 155 2.75 -4.05 -26.48
C ALA A 155 3.56 -3.51 -25.29
N ALA A 156 4.58 -4.24 -24.84
CA ALA A 156 5.47 -3.82 -23.76
C ALA A 156 6.22 -2.52 -24.07
N MET A 157 6.66 -2.31 -25.31
CA MET A 157 7.34 -1.08 -25.75
C MET A 157 6.47 0.18 -25.55
N VAL A 158 5.15 0.05 -25.70
CA VAL A 158 4.22 1.15 -25.42
C VAL A 158 4.31 1.57 -23.95
N PHE A 159 4.37 0.63 -23.01
CA PHE A 159 4.47 0.95 -21.57
C PHE A 159 5.81 1.63 -21.24
N VAL A 160 6.90 1.24 -21.88
CA VAL A 160 8.23 1.87 -21.69
C VAL A 160 8.20 3.36 -22.06
N VAL A 161 7.39 3.75 -23.04
CA VAL A 161 7.23 5.15 -23.46
C VAL A 161 6.20 5.88 -22.61
N VAL A 162 5.06 5.26 -22.32
CA VAL A 162 3.93 5.88 -21.64
C VAL A 162 4.23 6.14 -20.15
N ILE A 163 4.92 5.22 -19.47
CA ILE A 163 5.22 5.38 -18.03
C ILE A 163 6.09 6.61 -17.74
N PRO A 164 7.24 6.83 -18.43
CA PRO A 164 8.02 8.05 -18.26
C PRO A 164 7.24 9.31 -18.65
N LEU A 165 6.47 9.26 -19.74
CA LEU A 165 5.65 10.39 -20.17
C LEU A 165 4.63 10.80 -19.11
N LEU A 166 3.89 9.84 -18.56
CA LEU A 166 2.96 10.10 -17.46
C LEU A 166 3.67 10.61 -16.21
N SER A 167 4.84 10.07 -15.90
CA SER A 167 5.64 10.56 -14.76
C SER A 167 6.01 12.03 -14.93
N VAL A 168 6.49 12.42 -16.10
CA VAL A 168 6.81 13.83 -16.40
C VAL A 168 5.58 14.73 -16.28
N VAL A 169 4.42 14.29 -16.80
CA VAL A 169 3.17 15.06 -16.72
C VAL A 169 2.73 15.23 -15.26
N VAL A 170 2.74 14.15 -14.47
CA VAL A 170 2.35 14.20 -13.05
C VAL A 170 3.27 15.10 -12.24
N PHE A 171 4.60 14.97 -12.40
CA PHE A 171 5.56 15.84 -11.71
C PHE A 171 5.51 17.29 -12.20
N GLY A 172 5.09 17.52 -13.44
CA GLY A 172 4.95 18.89 -13.99
C GLY A 172 3.68 19.62 -13.51
N ILE A 173 2.65 18.87 -13.08
CA ILE A 173 1.41 19.44 -12.54
C ILE A 173 1.49 19.63 -11.00
N MET A 174 2.35 18.88 -10.32
CA MET A 174 2.51 18.89 -8.87
C MET A 174 3.50 19.96 -8.37
#